data_208eac879d7ce9befca6bac9833dc0c7
#
_entry.id   208eac879d7ce9befca6bac9833dc0c7
#
_cell.length_a   1.000
_cell.length_b   1.000
_cell.length_c   1.000
_cell.angle_alpha   90.00
_cell.angle_beta   90.00
_cell.angle_gamma   90.00
#
_symmetry.space_group_name_H-M   'P 1'
#
loop_
_entity.id
_entity.type
_entity.pdbx_description
1 polymer ?
#
loop_
_entity_poly.entity_id
_entity_poly.type
_entity_poly.pdbx_seq_one_letter_code
_entity_poly.pdbx_strand_id
1 'polypeptide(L)'
;MVNNPAGFWVRLGASIVDTILLTIVFGFVGLIIYNQFFVEDFSVIDILDMLYFLLLPIFWYGYTVGKRVSGIRIARIDGEKLGLGTMLLRDVVAGVIYLITFGIGVIVSAFMVGLREDKRSIHDFIAGTYVTYDEPGYEE
;
A
#
# COMPACT_ATOMS: atom_id res chain seq x y z
N MET A 1 3.45 3.06 18.99
CA MET A 1 4.47 4.11 18.88
C MET A 1 5.09 4.09 17.50
N VAL A 2 5.33 5.24 16.92
CA VAL A 2 5.92 5.34 15.58
C VAL A 2 7.45 5.33 15.71
N ASN A 3 8.09 4.33 15.15
CA ASN A 3 9.55 4.17 15.17
C ASN A 3 10.09 4.17 13.75
N ASN A 4 11.15 4.95 13.53
CA ASN A 4 11.89 4.99 12.26
C ASN A 4 10.99 5.11 11.02
N PRO A 5 10.13 6.16 10.96
CA PRO A 5 9.12 6.25 9.90
C PRO A 5 9.72 6.53 8.52
N ALA A 6 9.13 5.93 7.50
CA ALA A 6 9.51 6.10 6.11
C ALA A 6 8.86 7.36 5.51
N GLY A 7 9.64 8.17 4.81
CA GLY A 7 9.19 9.40 4.20
C GLY A 7 8.50 9.21 2.84
N PHE A 8 8.18 10.35 2.22
CA PHE A 8 7.43 10.38 0.96
C PHE A 8 8.17 9.70 -0.19
N TRP A 9 9.46 10.03 -0.39
CA TRP A 9 10.18 9.57 -1.59
C TRP A 9 10.42 8.06 -1.60
N VAL A 10 10.75 7.46 -0.46
CA VAL A 10 10.94 6.01 -0.38
C VAL A 10 9.61 5.27 -0.56
N ARG A 11 8.52 5.82 -0.04
CA ARG A 11 7.17 5.25 -0.23
C ARG A 11 6.75 5.34 -1.70
N LEU A 12 7.02 6.48 -2.35
CA LEU A 12 6.77 6.65 -3.78
C LEU A 12 7.60 5.67 -4.61
N GLY A 13 8.88 5.53 -4.29
CA GLY A 13 9.75 4.56 -4.96
C GLY A 13 9.25 3.12 -4.83
N ALA A 14 8.81 2.73 -3.64
CA ALA A 14 8.22 1.42 -3.40
C ALA A 14 6.95 1.21 -4.26
N SER A 15 6.09 2.24 -4.33
CA SER A 15 4.87 2.18 -5.14
C SER A 15 5.17 2.08 -6.64
N ILE A 16 6.20 2.75 -7.11
CA ILE A 16 6.64 2.66 -8.52
C ILE A 16 7.12 1.24 -8.83
N VAL A 17 7.90 0.63 -7.96
CA VAL A 17 8.35 -0.76 -8.11
C VAL A 17 7.15 -1.72 -8.17
N ASP A 18 6.20 -1.58 -7.25
CA ASP A 18 4.98 -2.38 -7.25
C ASP A 18 4.20 -2.20 -8.55
N THR A 19 4.01 -0.95 -9.00
CA THR A 19 3.27 -0.63 -10.23
C THR A 19 3.92 -1.27 -11.45
N ILE A 20 5.24 -1.16 -11.59
CA ILE A 20 5.98 -1.76 -12.71
C ILE A 20 5.83 -3.28 -12.68
N LEU A 21 6.03 -3.91 -11.53
CA LEU A 21 5.90 -5.35 -11.36
C LEU A 21 4.51 -5.84 -11.74
N LEU A 22 3.46 -5.21 -11.19
CA LEU A 22 2.08 -5.62 -11.42
C LEU A 22 1.65 -5.35 -12.85
N THR A 23 2.10 -4.25 -13.46
CA THR A 23 1.82 -3.98 -14.87
C THR A 23 2.36 -5.08 -15.77
N ILE A 24 3.57 -5.54 -15.53
CA ILE A 24 4.18 -6.62 -16.32
C ILE A 24 3.45 -7.95 -16.06
N VAL A 25 3.30 -8.34 -14.81
CA VAL A 25 2.72 -9.64 -14.43
C VAL A 25 1.25 -9.73 -14.87
N PHE A 26 0.46 -8.73 -14.51
CA PHE A 26 -0.97 -8.73 -14.82
C PHE A 26 -1.25 -8.38 -16.28
N GLY A 27 -0.33 -7.68 -16.95
CA GLY A 27 -0.40 -7.51 -18.38
C GLY A 27 -0.34 -8.85 -19.13
N PHE A 28 0.57 -9.73 -18.75
CA PHE A 28 0.63 -11.08 -19.33
C PHE A 28 -0.60 -11.91 -18.97
N VAL A 29 -1.13 -11.80 -17.75
CA VAL A 29 -2.39 -12.43 -17.37
C VAL A 29 -3.54 -11.92 -18.24
N GLY A 30 -3.60 -10.61 -18.49
CA GLY A 30 -4.59 -10.00 -19.39
C GLY A 30 -4.49 -10.51 -20.82
N LEU A 31 -3.27 -10.72 -21.33
CA LEU A 31 -3.07 -11.33 -22.64
C LEU A 31 -3.62 -12.75 -22.71
N ILE A 32 -3.44 -13.53 -21.66
CA ILE A 32 -3.91 -14.93 -21.61
C ILE A 32 -5.43 -14.99 -21.50
N ILE A 33 -6.04 -14.18 -20.64
CA ILE A 33 -7.49 -14.26 -20.33
C ILE A 33 -8.32 -13.45 -21.34
N TYR A 34 -7.89 -12.22 -21.64
CA TYR A 34 -8.67 -11.25 -22.43
C TYR A 34 -8.06 -10.94 -23.78
N ASN A 35 -6.92 -11.52 -24.11
CA ASN A 35 -6.14 -11.21 -25.30
C ASN A 35 -5.77 -9.72 -25.41
N GLN A 36 -5.62 -9.06 -24.25
CA GLN A 36 -5.24 -7.65 -24.13
C GLN A 36 -4.23 -7.48 -23.00
N PHE A 37 -3.12 -6.79 -23.26
CA PHE A 37 -2.14 -6.47 -22.22
C PHE A 37 -2.70 -5.44 -21.24
N PHE A 38 -3.32 -4.39 -21.77
CA PHE A 38 -4.03 -3.39 -20.95
C PHE A 38 -5.53 -3.61 -21.11
N VAL A 39 -6.18 -4.05 -20.04
CA VAL A 39 -7.63 -4.27 -19.99
C VAL A 39 -8.26 -2.99 -19.45
N GLU A 40 -9.05 -2.32 -20.30
CA GLU A 40 -9.62 -1.00 -19.96
C GLU A 40 -10.84 -1.09 -19.04
N ASP A 41 -11.66 -2.13 -19.23
CA ASP A 41 -12.85 -2.32 -18.40
C ASP A 41 -12.52 -3.02 -17.09
N PHE A 42 -13.35 -2.81 -16.07
CA PHE A 42 -13.21 -3.51 -14.80
C PHE A 42 -13.21 -5.03 -15.02
N SER A 43 -12.21 -5.70 -14.49
CA SER A 43 -11.94 -7.10 -14.81
C SER A 43 -11.33 -7.85 -13.61
N VAL A 44 -11.07 -9.15 -13.81
CA VAL A 44 -10.33 -9.97 -12.84
C VAL A 44 -8.97 -9.34 -12.50
N ILE A 45 -8.35 -8.63 -13.45
CA ILE A 45 -7.07 -7.95 -13.22
C ILE A 45 -7.17 -6.93 -12.08
N ASP A 46 -8.24 -6.13 -12.06
CA ASP A 46 -8.46 -5.13 -11.00
C ASP A 46 -8.66 -5.79 -9.63
N ILE A 47 -9.35 -6.91 -9.62
CA ILE A 47 -9.55 -7.71 -8.39
C ILE A 47 -8.21 -8.26 -7.90
N LEU A 48 -7.39 -8.80 -8.78
CA LEU A 48 -6.05 -9.33 -8.44
C LEU A 48 -5.14 -8.22 -7.91
N ASP A 49 -5.19 -7.05 -8.53
CA ASP A 49 -4.41 -5.88 -8.09
C ASP A 49 -4.82 -5.45 -6.68
N MET A 50 -6.11 -5.34 -6.44
CA MET A 50 -6.66 -5.02 -5.12
C MET A 50 -6.24 -6.07 -4.07
N LEU A 51 -6.34 -7.35 -4.39
CA LEU A 51 -5.96 -8.44 -3.48
C LEU A 51 -4.46 -8.42 -3.17
N TYR A 52 -3.63 -8.07 -4.14
CA TYR A 52 -2.19 -7.92 -3.91
C TYR A 52 -1.90 -6.91 -2.81
N PHE A 53 -2.42 -5.69 -2.93
CA PHE A 53 -2.17 -4.64 -1.95
C PHE A 53 -2.88 -4.88 -0.62
N LEU A 54 -4.01 -5.58 -0.62
CA LEU A 54 -4.78 -5.86 0.59
C LEU A 54 -4.20 -7.03 1.39
N LEU A 55 -3.93 -8.14 0.72
CA LEU A 55 -3.59 -9.40 1.39
C LEU A 55 -2.10 -9.63 1.58
N LEU A 56 -1.26 -9.22 0.63
CA LEU A 56 0.17 -9.49 0.72
C LEU A 56 0.81 -8.91 1.99
N PRO A 57 0.53 -7.66 2.40
CA PRO A 57 1.08 -7.14 3.66
C PRO A 57 0.63 -7.92 4.89
N ILE A 58 -0.56 -8.51 4.87
CA ILE A 58 -1.05 -9.33 5.99
C ILE A 58 -0.18 -10.59 6.16
N PHE A 59 0.14 -11.24 5.04
CA PHE A 59 0.90 -12.50 5.05
C PHE A 59 2.41 -12.30 5.07
N TRP A 60 2.89 -11.11 4.74
CA TRP A 60 4.32 -10.79 4.64
C TRP A 60 4.75 -9.67 5.57
N TYR A 61 4.22 -9.62 6.77
CA TYR A 61 4.63 -8.72 7.85
C TYR A 61 4.61 -7.23 7.48
N GLY A 62 3.71 -6.82 6.61
CA GLY A 62 3.58 -5.43 6.16
C GLY A 62 4.32 -5.10 4.88
N TYR A 63 4.92 -6.09 4.23
CA TYR A 63 5.64 -5.89 2.97
C TYR A 63 4.76 -6.12 1.75
N THR A 64 4.97 -5.33 0.71
CA THR A 64 4.74 -5.70 -0.69
C THR A 64 6.12 -5.91 -1.31
N VAL A 65 6.19 -6.36 -2.56
CA VAL A 65 7.49 -6.52 -3.24
C VAL A 65 8.23 -5.18 -3.31
N GLY A 66 7.54 -4.10 -3.69
CA GLY A 66 8.13 -2.76 -3.77
C GLY A 66 8.63 -2.27 -2.41
N LYS A 67 7.84 -2.48 -1.36
CA LYS A 67 8.24 -2.12 0.00
C LYS A 67 9.42 -2.96 0.49
N ARG A 68 9.42 -4.23 0.19
CA ARG A 68 10.54 -5.12 0.58
C ARG A 68 11.86 -4.71 -0.08
N VAL A 69 11.82 -4.39 -1.37
CA VAL A 69 12.98 -3.90 -2.12
C VAL A 69 13.48 -2.57 -1.54
N SER A 70 12.56 -1.70 -1.13
CA SER A 70 12.88 -0.38 -0.55
C SER A 70 13.24 -0.43 0.93
N GLY A 71 13.11 -1.60 1.58
CA GLY A 71 13.42 -1.76 2.99
C GLY A 71 12.43 -1.12 3.95
N ILE A 72 11.18 -0.98 3.54
CA ILE A 72 10.09 -0.41 4.36
C ILE A 72 8.90 -1.36 4.44
N ARG A 73 8.09 -1.23 5.46
CA ARG A 73 6.88 -2.04 5.65
C ARG A 73 5.79 -1.25 6.36
N ILE A 74 4.56 -1.71 6.21
CA ILE A 74 3.42 -1.21 6.98
C ILE A 74 3.45 -1.86 8.37
N ALA A 75 3.29 -1.05 9.40
CA ALA A 75 3.22 -1.51 10.78
C ALA A 75 2.04 -0.87 11.50
N ARG A 76 1.50 -1.55 12.50
CA ARG A 76 0.49 -0.97 13.39
C ARG A 76 1.18 -0.19 14.52
N ILE A 77 0.57 0.91 14.91
CA ILE A 77 1.09 1.75 16.02
C ILE A 77 1.10 0.98 17.34
N ASP A 78 0.13 0.08 17.56
CA ASP A 78 0.02 -0.71 18.77
C ASP A 78 1.00 -1.90 18.85
N GLY A 79 1.78 -2.13 17.78
CA GLY A 79 2.75 -3.22 17.72
C GLY A 79 2.18 -4.57 17.36
N GLU A 80 0.86 -4.67 17.16
CA GLU A 80 0.20 -5.91 16.75
C GLU A 80 0.42 -6.21 15.27
N LYS A 81 0.17 -7.46 14.88
CA LYS A 81 0.25 -7.87 13.47
C LYS A 81 -0.86 -7.23 12.64
N LEU A 82 -0.56 -6.95 11.38
CA LEU A 82 -1.57 -6.50 10.43
C LEU A 82 -2.65 -7.57 10.25
N GLY A 83 -3.90 -7.15 10.34
CA GLY A 83 -5.05 -8.00 10.07
C GLY A 83 -5.86 -7.50 8.89
N LEU A 84 -6.85 -8.29 8.48
CA LEU A 84 -7.74 -7.93 7.37
C LEU A 84 -8.48 -6.63 7.64
N GLY A 85 -9.00 -6.44 8.84
CA GLY A 85 -9.70 -5.20 9.23
C GLY A 85 -8.82 -3.97 9.10
N THR A 86 -7.57 -4.05 9.53
CA THR A 86 -6.60 -2.95 9.40
C THR A 86 -6.36 -2.59 7.94
N MET A 87 -6.14 -3.59 7.09
CA MET A 87 -5.88 -3.36 5.68
C MET A 87 -7.12 -2.89 4.93
N LEU A 88 -8.31 -3.35 5.31
CA LEU A 88 -9.57 -2.83 4.75
C LEU A 88 -9.76 -1.35 5.07
N LEU A 89 -9.48 -0.93 6.31
CA LEU A 89 -9.51 0.48 6.68
C LEU A 89 -8.49 1.30 5.90
N ARG A 90 -7.29 0.77 5.75
CA ARG A 90 -6.21 1.47 5.07
C ARG A 90 -6.47 1.64 3.56
N ASP A 91 -6.90 0.59 2.89
CA ASP A 91 -6.98 0.57 1.43
C ASP A 91 -8.38 0.88 0.90
N VAL A 92 -9.42 0.26 1.47
CA VAL A 92 -10.79 0.38 0.95
C VAL A 92 -11.47 1.64 1.47
N VAL A 93 -11.50 1.84 2.77
CA VAL A 93 -12.18 3.02 3.38
C VAL A 93 -11.45 4.29 2.99
N ALA A 94 -10.11 4.29 3.07
CA ALA A 94 -9.32 5.44 2.64
C ALA A 94 -9.47 5.71 1.14
N GLY A 95 -9.53 4.66 0.32
CA GLY A 95 -9.78 4.79 -1.11
C GLY A 95 -11.09 5.49 -1.42
N VAL A 96 -12.16 5.15 -0.69
CA VAL A 96 -13.46 5.82 -0.82
C VAL A 96 -13.34 7.31 -0.47
N ILE A 97 -12.63 7.66 0.60
CA ILE A 97 -12.40 9.05 1.01
C ILE A 97 -11.62 9.80 -0.07
N TYR A 98 -10.58 9.21 -0.62
CA TYR A 98 -9.81 9.82 -1.70
C TYR A 98 -10.65 10.04 -2.96
N LEU A 99 -11.53 9.10 -3.28
CA LEU A 99 -12.46 9.23 -4.40
C LEU A 99 -13.45 10.37 -4.18
N ILE A 100 -14.09 10.47 -3.00
CA ILE A 100 -15.04 11.52 -2.66
C ILE A 100 -14.39 12.90 -2.73
N THR A 101 -13.13 13.03 -2.35
CA THR A 101 -12.40 14.31 -2.38
C THR A 101 -11.79 14.61 -3.75
N PHE A 102 -12.10 13.83 -4.78
CA PHE A 102 -11.56 14.00 -6.15
C PHE A 102 -10.03 14.01 -6.19
N GLY A 103 -9.38 13.20 -5.36
CA GLY A 103 -7.92 13.11 -5.30
C GLY A 103 -7.24 14.19 -4.46
N ILE A 104 -7.95 15.19 -3.94
CA ILE A 104 -7.37 16.20 -3.04
C ILE A 104 -6.79 15.54 -1.80
N GLY A 105 -7.47 14.52 -1.26
CA GLY A 105 -6.97 13.75 -0.13
C GLY A 105 -5.60 13.10 -0.37
N VAL A 106 -5.34 12.65 -1.59
CA VAL A 106 -4.03 12.09 -1.95
C VAL A 106 -2.92 13.15 -1.86
N ILE A 107 -3.20 14.37 -2.35
CA ILE A 107 -2.26 15.49 -2.28
C ILE A 107 -1.99 15.86 -0.82
N VAL A 108 -3.04 15.98 -0.01
CA VAL A 108 -2.91 16.25 1.43
C VAL A 108 -2.09 15.16 2.12
N SER A 109 -2.35 13.88 1.81
CA SER A 109 -1.58 12.76 2.36
C SER A 109 -0.11 12.84 2.00
N ALA A 110 0.22 13.22 0.77
CA ALA A 110 1.61 13.37 0.33
C ALA A 110 2.34 14.44 1.15
N PHE A 111 1.70 15.60 1.39
CA PHE A 111 2.27 16.64 2.26
C PHE A 111 2.39 16.19 3.70
N MET A 112 1.41 15.46 4.23
CA MET A 112 1.48 14.91 5.59
C MET A 112 2.70 14.01 5.75
N VAL A 113 2.92 13.08 4.82
CA VAL A 113 4.09 12.18 4.87
C VAL A 113 5.41 12.96 4.75
N GLY A 114 5.44 13.98 3.92
CA GLY A 114 6.66 14.79 3.71
C GLY A 114 6.98 15.75 4.85
N LEU A 115 5.98 16.29 5.53
CA LEU A 115 6.15 17.39 6.49
C LEU A 115 5.97 17.00 7.97
N ARG A 116 5.18 15.95 8.27
CA ARG A 116 4.97 15.52 9.65
C ARG A 116 6.19 14.74 10.16
N GLU A 117 6.45 14.83 11.45
CA GLU A 117 7.53 14.06 12.10
C GLU A 117 7.26 12.56 12.08
N ASP A 118 5.99 12.15 12.25
CA ASP A 118 5.58 10.74 12.21
C ASP A 118 5.41 10.20 10.80
N LYS A 119 5.43 11.06 9.79
CA LYS A 119 5.33 10.72 8.36
C LYS A 119 4.14 9.82 8.03
N ARG A 120 2.99 10.10 8.65
CA ARG A 120 1.75 9.37 8.47
C ARG A 120 0.83 10.08 7.49
N SER A 121 0.25 9.32 6.57
CA SER A 121 -0.77 9.79 5.62
C SER A 121 -2.19 9.69 6.22
N ILE A 122 -3.19 10.16 5.48
CA ILE A 122 -4.60 10.02 5.89
C ILE A 122 -4.96 8.54 6.08
N HIS A 123 -4.59 7.68 5.14
CA HIS A 123 -4.89 6.25 5.25
C HIS A 123 -4.16 5.58 6.41
N ASP A 124 -2.98 6.07 6.78
CA ASP A 124 -2.29 5.61 7.99
C ASP A 124 -3.09 5.94 9.26
N PHE A 125 -3.63 7.17 9.36
CA PHE A 125 -4.46 7.57 10.49
C PHE A 125 -5.76 6.78 10.60
N ILE A 126 -6.42 6.53 9.48
CA ILE A 126 -7.68 5.76 9.43
C ILE A 126 -7.44 4.34 9.96
N ALA A 127 -6.35 3.72 9.59
CA ALA A 127 -6.06 2.32 9.91
C ALA A 127 -5.25 2.13 11.19
N GLY A 128 -4.73 3.20 11.81
CA GLY A 128 -3.83 3.08 12.97
C GLY A 128 -2.48 2.48 12.60
N THR A 129 -1.97 2.81 11.43
CA THR A 129 -0.72 2.28 10.88
C THR A 129 0.32 3.37 10.64
N TYR A 130 1.51 2.98 10.28
CA TYR A 130 2.57 3.82 9.74
C TYR A 130 3.49 2.97 8.86
N VAL A 131 4.37 3.58 8.13
CA VAL A 131 5.36 2.86 7.31
C VAL A 131 6.74 3.09 7.93
N THR A 132 7.51 2.03 8.11
CA THR A 132 8.76 2.05 8.85
C THR A 132 9.87 1.30 8.14
N TYR A 133 11.12 1.67 8.44
CA TYR A 133 12.32 0.91 8.07
C TYR A 133 12.60 -0.26 9.03
N ASP A 134 11.96 -0.30 10.18
CA ASP A 134 12.22 -1.34 11.18
C ASP A 134 11.72 -2.70 10.71
N GLU A 135 12.50 -3.74 10.97
CA GLU A 135 12.11 -5.10 10.68
C GLU A 135 11.03 -5.60 11.64
N PRO A 136 10.18 -6.56 11.21
CA PRO A 136 9.18 -7.12 12.11
C PRO A 136 9.83 -7.86 13.27
N GLY A 137 9.37 -7.58 14.48
CA GLY A 137 9.87 -8.23 15.68
C GLY A 137 9.10 -9.47 16.10
N TYR A 138 8.09 -9.88 15.32
CA TYR A 138 7.17 -10.97 15.65
C TYR A 138 7.12 -12.07 14.58
N GLU A 139 8.08 -12.09 13.68
CA GLU A 139 8.06 -13.00 12.55
C GLU A 139 8.39 -14.46 12.91
N GLU A 140 8.83 -14.66 14.11
CA GLU A 140 9.19 -15.98 14.60
C GLU A 140 7.94 -16.74 15.17
#